data_b6998a474738ef878de096526b0189b2
#
_entry.id   b6998a474738ef878de096526b0189b2
#
_cell.length_a   1.000
_cell.length_b   1.000
_cell.length_c   1.000
_cell.angle_alpha   90.00
_cell.angle_beta   90.00
_cell.angle_gamma   90.00
#
_symmetry.space_group_name_H-M   'P 1'
#
loop_
_entity.id
_entity.type
_entity.pdbx_description
1 polymer ?
#
loop_
_entity_poly.entity_id
_entity_poly.type
_entity_poly.pdbx_seq_one_letter_code
_entity_poly.pdbx_strand_id
1 'polypeptide(L)'
;MDRVEKARAIIEKAKAENRPLVEPEAKEILKLYGVPVPDFKVATNEEEAVQFAREIGYPVVMKIVSPQIIHKSDAGGVKVNIKSDEEARQAFKTIMENAKNYKPDADLWGVIVYRMLPLGKEVIVGMIRDPQFGPAIMFGLGGIFVEILKDVSFRVAPITKDEALDMIKEIKAYPILAGARGEKPVNIEALAEIITKVGELALELPEIKELDINPIFAYEDSAVAVDARMLL
;
A
#
# COMPACT_ATOMS: atom_id res chain seq x y z
N MET A 1 2.87 -6.15 -24.17
CA MET A 1 2.86 -6.82 -22.84
C MET A 1 1.56 -6.48 -22.14
N ASP A 2 0.82 -7.51 -21.76
CA ASP A 2 -0.39 -7.32 -20.94
C ASP A 2 -0.02 -7.05 -19.45
N ARG A 3 -1.04 -6.81 -18.61
CA ARG A 3 -0.82 -6.49 -17.18
C ARG A 3 -0.11 -7.63 -16.44
N VAL A 4 -0.43 -8.88 -16.78
CA VAL A 4 0.12 -10.08 -16.11
C VAL A 4 1.60 -10.23 -16.45
N GLU A 5 1.96 -10.07 -17.73
CA GLU A 5 3.35 -10.13 -18.17
C GLU A 5 4.21 -9.04 -17.51
N LYS A 6 3.69 -7.80 -17.41
CA LYS A 6 4.39 -6.70 -16.74
C LYS A 6 4.58 -6.97 -15.23
N ALA A 7 3.53 -7.45 -14.57
CA ALA A 7 3.60 -7.78 -13.14
C ALA A 7 4.59 -8.93 -12.89
N ARG A 8 4.54 -9.99 -13.72
CA ARG A 8 5.50 -11.11 -13.62
C ARG A 8 6.93 -10.69 -13.87
N ALA A 9 7.20 -9.76 -14.79
CA ALA A 9 8.54 -9.23 -14.99
C ALA A 9 9.13 -8.60 -13.72
N ILE A 10 8.30 -7.86 -12.95
CA ILE A 10 8.70 -7.30 -11.65
C ILE A 10 8.99 -8.42 -10.65
N ILE A 11 8.11 -9.41 -10.55
CA ILE A 11 8.23 -10.54 -9.63
C ILE A 11 9.48 -11.38 -9.94
N GLU A 12 9.70 -11.73 -11.22
CA GLU A 12 10.84 -12.55 -11.62
C GLU A 12 12.18 -11.83 -11.38
N LYS A 13 12.22 -10.50 -11.55
CA LYS A 13 13.40 -9.72 -11.19
C LYS A 13 13.71 -9.84 -9.68
N ALA A 14 12.70 -9.69 -8.82
CA ALA A 14 12.89 -9.83 -7.38
C ALA A 14 13.34 -11.23 -6.97
N LYS A 15 12.75 -12.27 -7.61
CA LYS A 15 13.16 -13.67 -7.38
C LYS A 15 14.59 -13.94 -7.84
N ALA A 16 14.98 -13.44 -9.02
CA ALA A 16 16.34 -13.62 -9.54
C ALA A 16 17.40 -12.97 -8.62
N GLU A 17 17.03 -11.88 -7.95
CA GLU A 17 17.87 -11.18 -6.99
C GLU A 17 17.71 -11.75 -5.54
N ASN A 18 16.91 -12.81 -5.37
CA ASN A 18 16.61 -13.47 -4.09
C ASN A 18 16.20 -12.48 -2.97
N ARG A 19 15.28 -11.58 -3.28
CA ARG A 19 14.80 -10.54 -2.38
C ARG A 19 13.27 -10.40 -2.39
N PRO A 20 12.67 -9.81 -1.36
CA PRO A 20 11.27 -9.45 -1.37
C PRO A 20 11.00 -8.31 -2.37
N LEU A 21 9.73 -8.13 -2.73
CA LEU A 21 9.29 -6.92 -3.42
C LEU A 21 9.40 -5.72 -2.47
N VAL A 22 9.89 -4.60 -3.00
CA VAL A 22 9.88 -3.31 -2.28
C VAL A 22 8.58 -2.56 -2.54
N GLU A 23 8.25 -1.57 -1.69
CA GLU A 23 6.99 -0.80 -1.78
C GLU A 23 6.72 -0.21 -3.17
N PRO A 24 7.68 0.42 -3.89
CA PRO A 24 7.44 0.89 -5.25
C PRO A 24 7.02 -0.21 -6.22
N GLU A 25 7.61 -1.40 -6.13
CA GLU A 25 7.27 -2.55 -6.96
C GLU A 25 5.86 -3.08 -6.66
N ALA A 26 5.51 -3.19 -5.38
CA ALA A 26 4.17 -3.57 -4.95
C ALA A 26 3.11 -2.57 -5.44
N LYS A 27 3.37 -1.27 -5.32
CA LYS A 27 2.48 -0.21 -5.84
C LYS A 27 2.34 -0.26 -7.36
N GLU A 28 3.42 -0.55 -8.09
CA GLU A 28 3.35 -0.68 -9.55
C GLU A 28 2.48 -1.88 -9.95
N ILE A 29 2.61 -3.01 -9.26
CA ILE A 29 1.73 -4.17 -9.48
C ILE A 29 0.26 -3.79 -9.20
N LEU A 30 -0.05 -3.13 -8.09
CA LEU A 30 -1.40 -2.65 -7.80
C LEU A 30 -1.94 -1.75 -8.90
N LYS A 31 -1.12 -0.83 -9.40
CA LYS A 31 -1.47 0.10 -10.48
C LYS A 31 -1.80 -0.62 -11.80
N LEU A 32 -1.05 -1.68 -12.13
CA LEU A 32 -1.32 -2.53 -13.30
C LEU A 32 -2.70 -3.21 -13.23
N TYR A 33 -3.17 -3.51 -12.03
CA TYR A 33 -4.50 -4.07 -11.77
C TYR A 33 -5.59 -3.00 -11.56
N GLY A 34 -5.23 -1.72 -11.69
CA GLY A 34 -6.15 -0.60 -11.58
C GLY A 34 -6.58 -0.28 -10.14
N VAL A 35 -5.83 -0.75 -9.13
CA VAL A 35 -6.00 -0.29 -7.75
C VAL A 35 -5.42 1.12 -7.65
N PRO A 36 -6.19 2.12 -7.20
CA PRO A 36 -5.70 3.49 -7.09
C PRO A 36 -4.57 3.58 -6.05
N VAL A 37 -3.44 4.14 -6.45
CA VAL A 37 -2.30 4.48 -5.58
C VAL A 37 -1.89 5.92 -5.86
N PRO A 38 -1.28 6.65 -4.90
CA PRO A 38 -0.72 7.96 -5.17
C PRO A 38 0.36 7.87 -6.24
N ASP A 39 0.48 8.88 -7.09
CA ASP A 39 1.65 8.99 -7.96
C ASP A 39 2.91 9.08 -7.13
N PHE A 40 3.92 8.31 -7.50
CA PHE A 40 5.17 8.21 -6.77
C PHE A 40 6.37 8.16 -7.71
N LYS A 41 7.52 8.54 -7.18
CA LYS A 41 8.83 8.39 -7.80
C LYS A 41 9.84 7.92 -6.75
N VAL A 42 10.92 7.28 -7.19
CA VAL A 42 12.02 6.86 -6.31
C VAL A 42 13.22 7.76 -6.58
N ALA A 43 13.63 8.50 -5.56
CA ALA A 43 14.80 9.38 -5.59
C ALA A 43 16.02 8.63 -5.02
N THR A 44 17.14 8.72 -5.72
CA THR A 44 18.41 8.10 -5.34
C THR A 44 19.40 9.08 -4.71
N ASN A 45 19.11 10.38 -4.80
CA ASN A 45 19.89 11.46 -4.24
C ASN A 45 18.98 12.65 -3.82
N GLU A 46 19.57 13.63 -3.16
CA GLU A 46 18.85 14.79 -2.61
C GLU A 46 18.21 15.67 -3.69
N GLU A 47 18.91 15.86 -4.81
CA GLU A 47 18.43 16.68 -5.91
C GLU A 47 17.21 16.07 -6.56
N GLU A 48 17.22 14.77 -6.80
CA GLU A 48 16.04 14.02 -7.28
C GLU A 48 14.89 14.07 -6.29
N ALA A 49 15.17 13.96 -4.99
CA ALA A 49 14.13 14.03 -3.96
C ALA A 49 13.42 15.41 -3.99
N VAL A 50 14.16 16.48 -4.13
CA VAL A 50 13.60 17.85 -4.27
C VAL A 50 12.84 17.99 -5.59
N GLN A 51 13.44 17.56 -6.70
CA GLN A 51 12.82 17.64 -8.02
C GLN A 51 11.48 16.88 -8.04
N PHE A 52 11.45 15.64 -7.57
CA PHE A 52 10.25 14.82 -7.56
C PHE A 52 9.18 15.35 -6.62
N ALA A 53 9.57 15.89 -5.46
CA ALA A 53 8.64 16.55 -4.55
C ALA A 53 7.96 17.78 -5.18
N ARG A 54 8.70 18.60 -5.95
CA ARG A 54 8.14 19.71 -6.72
C ARG A 54 7.18 19.25 -7.81
N GLU A 55 7.56 18.23 -8.58
CA GLU A 55 6.73 17.68 -9.67
C GLU A 55 5.43 17.06 -9.15
N ILE A 56 5.49 16.34 -8.03
CA ILE A 56 4.33 15.71 -7.37
C ILE A 56 3.45 16.77 -6.69
N GLY A 57 4.06 17.80 -6.16
CA GLY A 57 3.41 18.89 -5.42
C GLY A 57 3.34 18.65 -3.91
N TYR A 58 3.85 19.64 -3.16
CA TYR A 58 3.82 19.62 -1.70
C TYR A 58 2.41 19.69 -1.12
N PRO A 59 2.16 19.14 0.10
CA PRO A 59 3.10 18.37 0.91
C PRO A 59 3.30 16.95 0.38
N VAL A 60 4.49 16.38 0.61
CA VAL A 60 4.84 15.02 0.23
C VAL A 60 5.21 14.15 1.44
N VAL A 61 5.21 12.85 1.20
CA VAL A 61 5.74 11.80 2.10
C VAL A 61 6.98 11.21 1.45
N MET A 62 7.98 10.91 2.26
CA MET A 62 9.17 10.17 1.86
C MET A 62 9.38 8.97 2.76
N LYS A 63 9.71 7.82 2.16
CA LYS A 63 10.03 6.59 2.87
C LYS A 63 11.25 5.92 2.27
N ILE A 64 12.05 5.27 3.13
CA ILE A 64 13.18 4.44 2.68
C ILE A 64 12.72 3.32 1.75
N VAL A 65 13.50 3.05 0.71
CA VAL A 65 13.37 1.90 -0.17
C VAL A 65 14.57 0.99 0.03
N SER A 66 14.33 -0.17 0.63
CA SER A 66 15.35 -1.19 0.89
C SER A 66 14.70 -2.57 1.00
N PRO A 67 15.26 -3.61 0.36
CA PRO A 67 14.74 -4.98 0.50
C PRO A 67 14.88 -5.53 1.92
N GLN A 68 15.84 -5.02 2.71
CA GLN A 68 16.14 -5.54 4.04
C GLN A 68 15.54 -4.71 5.18
N ILE A 69 14.92 -3.54 4.90
CA ILE A 69 14.27 -2.70 5.90
C ILE A 69 12.75 -2.76 5.68
N ILE A 70 12.11 -3.72 6.36
CA ILE A 70 10.67 -3.98 6.24
C ILE A 70 9.89 -2.98 7.11
N HIS A 71 10.32 -2.80 8.36
CA HIS A 71 9.69 -1.89 9.33
C HIS A 71 10.30 -0.49 9.24
N LYS A 72 9.86 0.26 8.22
CA LYS A 72 10.43 1.57 7.88
C LYS A 72 10.30 2.60 9.00
N SER A 73 9.18 2.58 9.73
CA SER A 73 8.95 3.50 10.86
C SER A 73 9.92 3.26 12.01
N ASP A 74 10.20 2.00 12.36
CA ASP A 74 11.13 1.63 13.43
C ASP A 74 12.57 2.05 13.08
N ALA A 75 12.89 2.00 11.79
CA ALA A 75 14.17 2.47 11.27
C ALA A 75 14.30 4.00 11.17
N GLY A 76 13.26 4.77 11.56
CA GLY A 76 13.22 6.21 11.32
C GLY A 76 13.23 6.57 9.83
N GLY A 77 12.83 5.64 8.98
CA GLY A 77 12.86 5.70 7.53
C GLY A 77 11.61 6.33 6.90
N VAL A 78 10.79 7.03 7.68
CA VAL A 78 9.55 7.69 7.19
C VAL A 78 9.54 9.15 7.61
N LYS A 79 9.26 10.04 6.67
CA LYS A 79 9.00 11.47 6.91
C LYS A 79 7.73 11.88 6.19
N VAL A 80 6.84 12.53 6.91
CA VAL A 80 5.53 13.00 6.42
C VAL A 80 5.44 14.51 6.47
N ASN A 81 4.49 15.07 5.76
CA ASN A 81 4.16 16.50 5.81
C ASN A 81 5.34 17.40 5.41
N ILE A 82 6.12 16.97 4.43
CA ILE A 82 7.25 17.72 3.85
C ILE A 82 6.68 18.80 2.94
N LYS A 83 6.97 20.07 3.20
CA LYS A 83 6.30 21.24 2.58
C LYS A 83 7.19 22.10 1.72
N SER A 84 8.50 21.89 1.73
CA SER A 84 9.46 22.72 1.01
C SER A 84 10.64 21.91 0.48
N ASP A 85 11.38 22.50 -0.44
CA ASP A 85 12.61 21.92 -0.99
C ASP A 85 13.66 21.62 0.09
N GLU A 86 13.79 22.55 1.04
CA GLU A 86 14.75 22.39 2.14
C GLU A 86 14.34 21.22 3.05
N GLU A 87 13.04 21.14 3.39
CA GLU A 87 12.53 20.00 4.14
C GLU A 87 12.69 18.67 3.36
N ALA A 88 12.49 18.69 2.03
CA ALA A 88 12.67 17.51 1.18
C ALA A 88 14.13 17.03 1.18
N ARG A 89 15.09 17.96 1.03
CA ARG A 89 16.51 17.67 1.10
C ARG A 89 16.90 17.09 2.47
N GLN A 90 16.46 17.74 3.55
CA GLN A 90 16.75 17.30 4.90
C GLN A 90 16.09 15.94 5.21
N ALA A 91 14.87 15.72 4.73
CA ALA A 91 14.17 14.44 4.89
C ALA A 91 14.93 13.29 4.22
N PHE A 92 15.42 13.48 2.99
CA PHE A 92 16.23 12.49 2.28
C PHE A 92 17.47 12.10 3.09
N LYS A 93 18.26 13.12 3.52
CA LYS A 93 19.47 12.88 4.36
C LYS A 93 19.14 12.09 5.61
N THR A 94 18.15 12.58 6.36
CA THR A 94 17.77 11.96 7.64
C THR A 94 17.30 10.52 7.46
N ILE A 95 16.49 10.24 6.44
CA ILE A 95 16.02 8.88 6.14
C ILE A 95 17.18 7.95 5.81
N MET A 96 18.10 8.40 4.95
CA MET A 96 19.26 7.59 4.55
C MET A 96 20.22 7.34 5.70
N GLU A 97 20.50 8.34 6.54
CA GLU A 97 21.32 8.21 7.74
C GLU A 97 20.70 7.25 8.76
N ASN A 98 19.41 7.42 9.05
CA ASN A 98 18.68 6.55 9.97
C ASN A 98 18.68 5.09 9.49
N ALA A 99 18.39 4.86 8.19
CA ALA A 99 18.40 3.53 7.61
C ALA A 99 19.77 2.86 7.70
N LYS A 100 20.85 3.61 7.43
CA LYS A 100 22.21 3.12 7.54
C LYS A 100 22.61 2.80 8.98
N ASN A 101 22.15 3.61 9.95
CA ASN A 101 22.39 3.35 11.37
C ASN A 101 21.58 2.14 11.88
N TYR A 102 20.33 1.99 11.39
CA TYR A 102 19.45 0.89 11.76
C TYR A 102 19.97 -0.46 11.24
N LYS A 103 20.42 -0.49 9.98
CA LYS A 103 20.95 -1.69 9.34
C LYS A 103 22.10 -1.34 8.40
N PRO A 104 23.37 -1.33 8.92
CA PRO A 104 24.56 -0.87 8.17
C PRO A 104 24.85 -1.65 6.89
N ASP A 105 24.44 -2.92 6.83
CA ASP A 105 24.62 -3.85 5.71
C ASP A 105 23.45 -3.90 4.73
N ALA A 106 22.42 -3.07 4.92
CA ALA A 106 21.27 -3.04 4.02
C ALA A 106 21.58 -2.33 2.70
N ASP A 107 21.02 -2.85 1.61
CA ASP A 107 20.99 -2.17 0.33
C ASP A 107 19.96 -1.05 0.38
N LEU A 108 20.43 0.18 0.34
CA LEU A 108 19.61 1.38 0.35
C LEU A 108 19.43 1.89 -1.09
N TRP A 109 18.23 1.76 -1.64
CA TRP A 109 17.93 2.14 -3.02
C TRP A 109 17.55 3.60 -3.18
N GLY A 110 17.36 4.31 -2.07
CA GLY A 110 16.90 5.69 -2.03
C GLY A 110 15.59 5.83 -1.27
N VAL A 111 14.79 6.80 -1.64
CA VAL A 111 13.49 7.09 -1.01
C VAL A 111 12.38 7.13 -2.03
N ILE A 112 11.23 6.53 -1.70
CA ILE A 112 9.99 6.76 -2.43
C ILE A 112 9.41 8.10 -2.01
N VAL A 113 9.02 8.90 -2.99
CA VAL A 113 8.40 10.23 -2.83
C VAL A 113 7.00 10.17 -3.42
N TYR A 114 5.98 10.53 -2.66
CA TYR A 114 4.60 10.62 -3.15
C TYR A 114 3.81 11.71 -2.42
N ARG A 115 2.70 12.15 -3.04
CA ARG A 115 1.87 13.19 -2.48
C ARG A 115 1.27 12.76 -1.15
N MET A 116 1.36 13.61 -0.13
CA MET A 116 0.64 13.39 1.11
C MET A 116 -0.85 13.54 0.86
N LEU A 117 -1.60 12.47 1.11
CA LEU A 117 -3.04 12.47 0.98
C LEU A 117 -3.69 13.03 2.25
N PRO A 118 -4.84 13.71 2.13
CA PRO A 118 -5.68 14.02 3.30
C PRO A 118 -6.03 12.74 4.07
N LEU A 119 -6.21 12.84 5.37
CA LEU A 119 -6.65 11.70 6.16
C LEU A 119 -8.07 11.28 5.73
N GLY A 120 -8.24 10.01 5.43
CA GLY A 120 -9.52 9.37 5.17
C GLY A 120 -9.86 8.35 6.26
N LYS A 121 -10.96 7.64 6.09
CA LYS A 121 -11.21 6.45 6.93
C LYS A 121 -10.23 5.37 6.51
N GLU A 122 -9.48 4.85 7.47
CA GLU A 122 -8.48 3.82 7.20
C GLU A 122 -9.14 2.45 7.15
N VAL A 123 -8.95 1.75 6.04
CA VAL A 123 -9.35 0.35 5.88
C VAL A 123 -8.15 -0.47 5.39
N ILE A 124 -8.27 -1.78 5.54
CA ILE A 124 -7.24 -2.76 5.16
C ILE A 124 -7.86 -3.76 4.19
N VAL A 125 -7.12 -4.08 3.13
CA VAL A 125 -7.38 -5.25 2.29
C VAL A 125 -6.13 -6.12 2.30
N GLY A 126 -6.30 -7.35 2.78
CA GLY A 126 -5.25 -8.35 2.80
C GLY A 126 -5.57 -9.54 1.90
N MET A 127 -4.55 -10.31 1.53
CA MET A 127 -4.69 -11.59 0.86
C MET A 127 -3.65 -12.57 1.40
N ILE A 128 -4.09 -13.77 1.68
CA ILE A 128 -3.22 -14.92 1.98
C ILE A 128 -3.62 -16.09 1.08
N ARG A 129 -2.66 -16.96 0.76
CA ARG A 129 -2.96 -18.22 0.06
C ARG A 129 -3.20 -19.33 1.06
N ASP A 130 -4.45 -19.72 1.16
CA ASP A 130 -4.79 -20.94 1.89
C ASP A 130 -4.43 -22.18 1.04
N PRO A 131 -3.77 -23.21 1.62
CA PRO A 131 -3.39 -24.40 0.89
C PRO A 131 -4.57 -25.22 0.33
N GLN A 132 -5.76 -25.11 0.93
CA GLN A 132 -6.95 -25.86 0.54
C GLN A 132 -7.90 -25.02 -0.34
N PHE A 133 -8.09 -23.76 0.02
CA PHE A 133 -9.10 -22.88 -0.60
C PHE A 133 -8.54 -21.92 -1.64
N GLY A 134 -7.22 -21.78 -1.71
CA GLY A 134 -6.59 -20.78 -2.60
C GLY A 134 -6.56 -19.38 -1.99
N PRO A 135 -6.58 -18.30 -2.83
CA PRO A 135 -6.43 -16.96 -2.30
C PRO A 135 -7.65 -16.52 -1.50
N ALA A 136 -7.44 -16.26 -0.21
CA ALA A 136 -8.42 -15.72 0.71
C ALA A 136 -8.17 -14.21 0.91
N ILE A 137 -9.17 -13.41 0.62
CA ILE A 137 -9.13 -11.96 0.72
C ILE A 137 -9.77 -11.53 2.04
N MET A 138 -9.10 -10.65 2.76
CA MET A 138 -9.55 -10.05 4.01
C MET A 138 -9.91 -8.58 3.79
N PHE A 139 -10.98 -8.15 4.43
CA PHE A 139 -11.34 -6.73 4.56
C PHE A 139 -11.55 -6.37 6.03
N GLY A 140 -11.11 -5.19 6.46
CA GLY A 140 -11.35 -4.66 7.80
C GLY A 140 -11.16 -3.16 7.89
N LEU A 141 -11.66 -2.56 8.98
CA LEU A 141 -11.36 -1.19 9.35
C LEU A 141 -9.97 -1.14 10.00
N GLY A 142 -9.14 -0.15 9.63
CA GLY A 142 -7.76 -0.04 10.10
C GLY A 142 -7.58 0.26 11.59
N GLY A 143 -6.33 0.29 12.04
CA GLY A 143 -5.96 0.59 13.42
C GLY A 143 -6.48 -0.44 14.42
N ILE A 144 -6.96 0.04 15.58
CA ILE A 144 -7.40 -0.81 16.71
C ILE A 144 -8.49 -1.83 16.34
N PHE A 145 -9.30 -1.56 15.32
CA PHE A 145 -10.38 -2.45 14.90
C PHE A 145 -9.85 -3.77 14.33
N VAL A 146 -8.77 -3.72 13.56
CA VAL A 146 -8.10 -4.91 13.06
C VAL A 146 -7.13 -5.49 14.10
N GLU A 147 -6.29 -4.65 14.68
CA GLU A 147 -5.20 -5.11 15.55
C GLU A 147 -5.70 -5.73 16.86
N ILE A 148 -6.70 -5.11 17.50
CA ILE A 148 -7.21 -5.53 18.82
C ILE A 148 -8.51 -6.29 18.69
N LEU A 149 -9.48 -5.74 17.96
CA LEU A 149 -10.84 -6.31 17.90
C LEU A 149 -10.98 -7.41 16.86
N LYS A 150 -10.01 -7.53 15.93
CA LYS A 150 -10.03 -8.49 14.81
C LYS A 150 -11.36 -8.48 14.04
N ASP A 151 -11.88 -7.26 13.84
CA ASP A 151 -13.13 -7.02 13.13
C ASP A 151 -12.88 -7.04 11.61
N VAL A 152 -12.93 -8.23 11.06
CA VAL A 152 -12.60 -8.52 9.67
C VAL A 152 -13.61 -9.48 9.04
N SER A 153 -13.75 -9.40 7.73
CA SER A 153 -14.48 -10.35 6.90
C SER A 153 -13.53 -11.02 5.90
N PHE A 154 -13.92 -12.20 5.40
CA PHE A 154 -13.11 -12.98 4.46
C PHE A 154 -13.95 -13.51 3.30
N ARG A 155 -13.36 -13.61 2.12
CA ARG A 155 -13.87 -14.37 0.97
C ARG A 155 -12.73 -15.05 0.22
N VAL A 156 -13.02 -16.18 -0.35
CA VAL A 156 -12.09 -16.89 -1.27
C VAL A 156 -12.31 -16.36 -2.68
N ALA A 157 -11.23 -16.05 -3.38
CA ALA A 157 -11.32 -15.60 -4.78
C ALA A 157 -11.72 -16.78 -5.71
N PRO A 158 -12.47 -16.51 -6.81
CA PRO A 158 -12.87 -15.20 -7.32
C PRO A 158 -13.94 -14.53 -6.49
N ILE A 159 -13.93 -13.20 -6.44
CA ILE A 159 -14.89 -12.40 -5.66
C ILE A 159 -15.66 -11.51 -6.62
N THR A 160 -16.98 -11.63 -6.61
CA THR A 160 -17.86 -10.71 -7.34
C THR A 160 -17.99 -9.38 -6.61
N LYS A 161 -18.46 -8.34 -7.32
CA LYS A 161 -18.70 -7.04 -6.71
C LYS A 161 -19.72 -7.10 -5.57
N ASP A 162 -20.78 -7.89 -5.74
CA ASP A 162 -21.81 -8.05 -4.70
C ASP A 162 -21.24 -8.72 -3.45
N GLU A 163 -20.41 -9.76 -3.59
CA GLU A 163 -19.72 -10.40 -2.48
C GLU A 163 -18.74 -9.44 -1.79
N ALA A 164 -18.05 -8.57 -2.54
CA ALA A 164 -17.19 -7.54 -1.96
C ALA A 164 -17.99 -6.50 -1.17
N LEU A 165 -19.17 -6.08 -1.66
CA LEU A 165 -20.07 -5.21 -0.92
C LEU A 165 -20.59 -5.86 0.36
N ASP A 166 -20.90 -7.16 0.31
CA ASP A 166 -21.32 -7.90 1.49
C ASP A 166 -20.18 -8.02 2.51
N MET A 167 -18.94 -8.31 2.07
CA MET A 167 -17.76 -8.31 2.95
C MET A 167 -17.62 -7.00 3.74
N ILE A 168 -17.78 -5.87 3.05
CA ILE A 168 -17.66 -4.53 3.67
C ILE A 168 -18.73 -4.32 4.74
N LYS A 169 -19.96 -4.81 4.50
CA LYS A 169 -21.10 -4.67 5.42
C LYS A 169 -21.06 -5.64 6.60
N GLU A 170 -20.34 -6.74 6.49
CA GLU A 170 -20.24 -7.78 7.55
C GLU A 170 -19.41 -7.34 8.76
N ILE A 171 -18.46 -6.43 8.60
CA ILE A 171 -17.66 -5.96 9.73
C ILE A 171 -18.54 -5.17 10.72
N LYS A 172 -18.31 -5.36 12.02
CA LYS A 172 -19.07 -4.66 13.08
C LYS A 172 -18.89 -3.15 13.02
N ALA A 173 -17.71 -2.70 12.56
CA ALA A 173 -17.36 -1.30 12.39
C ALA A 173 -17.97 -0.66 11.12
N TYR A 174 -18.75 -1.39 10.31
CA TYR A 174 -19.39 -0.86 9.09
C TYR A 174 -20.14 0.47 9.29
N PRO A 175 -20.86 0.72 10.40
CA PRO A 175 -21.52 2.01 10.61
C PRO A 175 -20.58 3.22 10.54
N ILE A 176 -19.28 3.05 10.83
CA ILE A 176 -18.27 4.12 10.70
C ILE A 176 -18.07 4.47 9.22
N LEU A 177 -18.06 3.47 8.34
CA LEU A 177 -17.95 3.66 6.89
C LEU A 177 -19.25 4.22 6.29
N ALA A 178 -20.38 3.84 6.85
CA ALA A 178 -21.70 4.31 6.43
C ALA A 178 -22.05 5.73 6.92
N GLY A 179 -21.17 6.40 7.67
CA GLY A 179 -21.38 7.78 8.09
C GLY A 179 -22.07 7.92 9.46
N ALA A 180 -21.65 7.14 10.44
CA ALA A 180 -22.17 7.26 11.82
C ALA A 180 -21.91 8.66 12.42
N ARG A 181 -22.78 9.09 13.32
CA ARG A 181 -22.70 10.37 14.06
C ARG A 181 -22.70 11.63 13.20
N GLY A 182 -23.34 11.59 12.04
CA GLY A 182 -23.45 12.76 11.14
C GLY A 182 -22.25 12.97 10.23
N GLU A 183 -21.28 12.07 10.25
CA GLU A 183 -20.23 12.04 9.23
C GLU A 183 -20.80 11.53 7.91
N LYS A 184 -20.20 11.96 6.80
CA LYS A 184 -20.60 11.47 5.49
C LYS A 184 -20.08 10.04 5.27
N PRO A 185 -20.84 9.20 4.52
CA PRO A 185 -20.38 7.87 4.17
C PRO A 185 -19.19 7.93 3.23
N VAL A 186 -18.34 6.90 3.29
CA VAL A 186 -17.29 6.71 2.30
C VAL A 186 -17.84 6.05 1.04
N ASN A 187 -17.08 6.10 -0.05
CA ASN A 187 -17.43 5.41 -1.29
C ASN A 187 -17.21 3.89 -1.15
N ILE A 188 -18.26 3.18 -0.73
CA ILE A 188 -18.26 1.73 -0.55
C ILE A 188 -18.02 0.98 -1.87
N GLU A 189 -18.52 1.53 -3.00
CA GLU A 189 -18.31 0.96 -4.33
C GLU A 189 -16.81 0.97 -4.72
N ALA A 190 -16.11 2.06 -4.43
CA ALA A 190 -14.67 2.15 -4.68
C ALA A 190 -13.87 1.13 -3.84
N LEU A 191 -14.29 0.86 -2.61
CA LEU A 191 -13.69 -0.19 -1.77
C LEU A 191 -13.98 -1.58 -2.34
N ALA A 192 -15.21 -1.85 -2.77
CA ALA A 192 -15.59 -3.12 -3.39
C ALA A 192 -14.79 -3.39 -4.68
N GLU A 193 -14.54 -2.35 -5.48
CA GLU A 193 -13.67 -2.44 -6.66
C GLU A 193 -12.23 -2.81 -6.30
N ILE A 194 -11.66 -2.26 -5.24
CA ILE A 194 -10.32 -2.64 -4.78
C ILE A 194 -10.30 -4.11 -4.36
N ILE A 195 -11.29 -4.58 -3.61
CA ILE A 195 -11.40 -5.98 -3.17
C ILE A 195 -11.45 -6.93 -4.37
N THR A 196 -12.30 -6.64 -5.37
CA THR A 196 -12.40 -7.47 -6.57
C THR A 196 -11.11 -7.50 -7.37
N LYS A 197 -10.42 -6.36 -7.54
CA LYS A 197 -9.12 -6.27 -8.22
C LYS A 197 -8.02 -7.03 -7.49
N VAL A 198 -8.03 -7.02 -6.16
CA VAL A 198 -7.10 -7.84 -5.36
C VAL A 198 -7.40 -9.33 -5.55
N GLY A 199 -8.67 -9.71 -5.64
CA GLY A 199 -9.07 -11.08 -5.98
C GLY A 199 -8.55 -11.52 -7.35
N GLU A 200 -8.70 -10.68 -8.40
CA GLU A 200 -8.16 -10.95 -9.73
C GLU A 200 -6.63 -11.07 -9.72
N LEU A 201 -5.95 -10.12 -9.08
CA LEU A 201 -4.50 -10.12 -8.92
C LEU A 201 -4.02 -11.42 -8.28
N ALA A 202 -4.69 -11.85 -7.21
CA ALA A 202 -4.34 -13.05 -6.48
C ALA A 202 -4.50 -14.33 -7.32
N LEU A 203 -5.48 -14.37 -8.22
CA LEU A 203 -5.69 -15.51 -9.14
C LEU A 203 -4.67 -15.52 -10.27
N GLU A 204 -4.35 -14.35 -10.85
CA GLU A 204 -3.46 -14.23 -12.00
C GLU A 204 -1.97 -14.31 -11.63
N LEU A 205 -1.61 -13.97 -10.38
CA LEU A 205 -0.23 -13.96 -9.88
C LEU A 205 -0.04 -14.93 -8.70
N PRO A 206 -0.03 -16.26 -8.97
CA PRO A 206 0.11 -17.26 -7.91
C PRO A 206 1.45 -17.20 -7.17
N GLU A 207 2.42 -16.48 -7.69
CA GLU A 207 3.72 -16.24 -7.09
C GLU A 207 3.64 -15.41 -5.81
N ILE A 208 2.61 -14.54 -5.69
CA ILE A 208 2.37 -13.71 -4.49
C ILE A 208 1.66 -14.56 -3.45
N LYS A 209 2.30 -14.81 -2.32
CA LYS A 209 1.77 -15.62 -1.21
C LYS A 209 0.93 -14.79 -0.24
N GLU A 210 1.37 -13.57 0.01
CA GLU A 210 0.69 -12.64 0.89
C GLU A 210 0.68 -11.25 0.27
N LEU A 211 -0.40 -10.53 0.46
CA LEU A 211 -0.57 -9.13 0.12
C LEU A 211 -1.22 -8.41 1.30
N ASP A 212 -0.67 -7.27 1.70
CA ASP A 212 -1.24 -6.37 2.69
C ASP A 212 -1.26 -4.95 2.12
N ILE A 213 -2.46 -4.39 1.97
CA ILE A 213 -2.68 -2.99 1.60
C ILE A 213 -3.17 -2.28 2.85
N ASN A 214 -2.28 -1.55 3.50
CA ASN A 214 -2.52 -0.96 4.82
C ASN A 214 -1.70 0.33 5.02
N PRO A 215 -2.36 1.50 5.09
CA PRO A 215 -3.79 1.70 4.95
C PRO A 215 -4.27 1.91 3.50
N ILE A 216 -5.56 1.72 3.30
CA ILE A 216 -6.31 2.33 2.21
C ILE A 216 -7.08 3.50 2.84
N PHE A 217 -6.96 4.69 2.27
CA PHE A 217 -7.79 5.83 2.66
C PHE A 217 -9.08 5.85 1.85
N ALA A 218 -10.20 5.74 2.55
CA ALA A 218 -11.54 5.82 1.97
C ALA A 218 -12.12 7.22 2.20
N TYR A 219 -12.61 7.82 1.10
CA TYR A 219 -13.24 9.14 1.05
C TYR A 219 -14.68 9.02 0.56
N GLU A 220 -15.40 10.15 0.52
CA GLU A 220 -16.78 10.21 0.03
C GLU A 220 -16.91 9.81 -1.45
N ASP A 221 -15.89 10.06 -2.26
CA ASP A 221 -15.88 9.90 -3.70
C ASP A 221 -14.88 8.86 -4.23
N SER A 222 -13.97 8.38 -3.39
CA SER A 222 -12.84 7.56 -3.83
C SER A 222 -12.25 6.71 -2.71
N ALA A 223 -11.34 5.81 -3.08
CA ALA A 223 -10.48 5.08 -2.16
C ALA A 223 -9.09 4.93 -2.78
N VAL A 224 -8.03 5.10 -1.98
CA VAL A 224 -6.63 5.11 -2.45
C VAL A 224 -5.76 4.26 -1.53
N ALA A 225 -5.04 3.31 -2.09
CA ALA A 225 -4.05 2.50 -1.38
C ALA A 225 -2.79 3.31 -1.09
N VAL A 226 -2.49 3.56 0.17
CA VAL A 226 -1.36 4.41 0.60
C VAL A 226 -0.08 3.63 0.74
N ASP A 227 -0.16 2.44 1.30
CA ASP A 227 0.97 1.53 1.46
C ASP A 227 0.58 0.12 1.02
N ALA A 228 1.57 -0.63 0.51
CA ALA A 228 1.39 -2.00 0.07
C ALA A 228 2.63 -2.84 0.32
N ARG A 229 2.41 -4.07 0.77
CA ARG A 229 3.44 -5.08 0.96
C ARG A 229 3.02 -6.38 0.29
N MET A 230 3.93 -6.98 -0.45
CA MET A 230 3.72 -8.28 -1.10
C MET A 230 4.87 -9.23 -0.77
N LEU A 231 4.55 -10.48 -0.42
CA LEU A 231 5.51 -11.56 -0.19
C LEU A 231 5.40 -12.60 -1.31
N LEU A 232 6.57 -13.09 -1.75
CA LEU A 232 6.71 -14.09 -2.82
C LEU A 232 6.94 -15.50 -2.28
#